data_daa16145281268a7b4df32739e638e3d
#
_entry.id   daa16145281268a7b4df32739e638e3d
#
_cell.length_a   1.000
_cell.length_b   1.000
_cell.length_c   1.000
_cell.angle_alpha   90.00
_cell.angle_beta   90.00
_cell.angle_gamma   90.00
#
_symmetry.space_group_name_H-M   'P 1'
#
loop_
_entity.id
_entity.type
_entity.pdbx_description
1 polymer ?
#
loop_
_entity_poly.entity_id
_entity_poly.type
_entity_poly.pdbx_seq_one_letter_code
_entity_poly.pdbx_strand_id
1 'polypeptide(L)' 'RRDYEYYDYLLCADTANVRNTMRITGSDYQDKIHLLLDYAGRYGQSIADPWYTGRFDETYRDVCQGCEGFLDYLRQGNRL' A
#
# COMPACT_ATOMS: atom_id res chain seq x y z
N ARG A 1 -9.02 10.92 9.11
CA ARG A 1 -10.08 11.21 8.15
C ARG A 1 -9.73 12.35 7.20
N ARG A 2 -9.05 13.38 7.72
CA ARG A 2 -8.52 14.46 6.88
C ARG A 2 -7.54 13.93 5.84
N ASP A 3 -6.73 12.95 6.22
CA ASP A 3 -5.72 12.37 5.32
C ASP A 3 -6.37 11.72 4.11
N TYR A 4 -7.54 11.11 4.29
CA TYR A 4 -8.25 10.50 3.19
C TYR A 4 -8.65 11.51 2.12
N GLU A 5 -9.07 12.69 2.52
CA GLU A 5 -9.47 13.74 1.58
C GLU A 5 -8.26 14.46 0.97
N TYR A 6 -7.17 14.55 1.74
CA TYR A 6 -5.99 15.32 1.35
C TYR A 6 -5.11 14.57 0.35
N TYR A 7 -4.91 13.25 0.53
CA TYR A 7 -4.02 12.48 -0.33
C TYR A 7 -4.79 11.77 -1.42
N ASP A 8 -4.15 11.61 -2.58
CA ASP A 8 -4.71 10.85 -3.71
C ASP A 8 -4.59 9.34 -3.49
N TYR A 9 -3.57 8.91 -2.76
CA TYR A 9 -3.29 7.49 -2.51
C TYR A 9 -2.98 7.27 -1.05
N LEU A 10 -3.57 6.21 -0.49
CA LEU A 10 -3.25 5.71 0.85
C LEU A 10 -2.76 4.27 0.69
N LEU A 11 -1.45 4.06 0.81
CA LEU A 11 -0.84 2.77 0.57
C LEU A 11 -0.64 2.03 1.89
N CYS A 12 -1.11 0.80 1.93
CA CYS A 12 -1.05 -0.04 3.12
C CYS A 12 -0.13 -1.24 2.88
N ALA A 13 0.56 -1.66 3.93
CA ALA A 13 1.47 -2.80 3.85
C ALA A 13 0.71 -4.12 3.85
N ASP A 14 -0.39 -4.21 4.59
CA ASP A 14 -1.13 -5.46 4.72
C ASP A 14 -2.65 -5.22 4.76
N THR A 15 -3.39 -6.32 4.68
CA THR A 15 -4.86 -6.26 4.64
C THR A 15 -5.48 -5.77 5.94
N ALA A 16 -4.82 -6.00 7.08
CA ALA A 16 -5.29 -5.46 8.36
C ALA A 16 -5.19 -3.94 8.37
N ASN A 17 -4.11 -3.38 7.81
CA ASN A 17 -3.98 -1.93 7.66
C ASN A 17 -5.10 -1.38 6.78
N VAL A 18 -5.45 -2.06 5.70
CA VAL A 18 -6.54 -1.63 4.82
C VAL A 18 -7.84 -1.55 5.61
N ARG A 19 -8.17 -2.60 6.36
CA ARG A 19 -9.40 -2.63 7.15
C ARG A 19 -9.43 -1.53 8.20
N ASN A 20 -8.31 -1.34 8.90
CA ASN A 20 -8.22 -0.31 9.94
C ASN A 20 -8.34 1.09 9.36
N THR A 21 -7.70 1.33 8.21
CA THR A 21 -7.77 2.62 7.53
C THR A 21 -9.20 2.91 7.10
N MET A 22 -9.90 1.93 6.53
CA MET A 22 -11.29 2.10 6.12
C MET A 22 -12.20 2.39 7.31
N ARG A 23 -11.92 1.78 8.47
CA ARG A 23 -12.68 2.05 9.69
C ARG A 23 -12.51 3.48 10.14
N ILE A 24 -11.30 4.01 10.06
CA ILE A 24 -11.00 5.39 10.48
C ILE A 24 -11.61 6.40 9.50
N THR A 25 -11.53 6.13 8.20
CA THR A 25 -12.06 7.03 7.17
C THR A 25 -13.56 6.88 6.95
N GLY A 26 -14.15 5.81 7.46
CA GLY A 26 -15.56 5.47 7.27
C GLY A 26 -15.82 4.56 6.09
N SER A 27 -15.10 4.76 4.99
CA SER A 27 -15.19 3.91 3.80
C SER A 27 -14.13 4.37 2.79
N ASP A 28 -13.96 3.61 1.72
CA ASP A 28 -13.07 3.98 0.62
C ASP A 28 -13.87 4.40 -0.60
N TYR A 29 -14.70 5.44 -0.42
CA TYR A 29 -15.64 5.88 -1.46
C TYR A 29 -14.96 6.46 -2.71
N GLN A 30 -13.68 6.84 -2.63
CA GLN A 30 -12.93 7.36 -3.77
C GLN A 30 -11.85 6.39 -4.26
N ASP A 31 -11.86 5.15 -3.76
CA ASP A 31 -10.92 4.10 -4.15
C ASP A 31 -9.46 4.54 -4.03
N LYS A 32 -9.12 5.12 -2.87
CA LYS A 32 -7.76 5.62 -2.60
C LYS A 32 -6.90 4.65 -1.79
N ILE A 33 -7.52 3.67 -1.12
CA ILE A 33 -6.82 2.77 -0.20
C ILE A 33 -6.41 1.52 -0.95
N HIS A 34 -5.11 1.27 -1.02
CA HIS A 34 -4.55 0.16 -1.79
C HIS A 34 -3.44 -0.53 -1.03
N LEU A 35 -3.23 -1.81 -1.32
CA LEU A 35 -2.06 -2.54 -0.84
C LEU A 35 -0.85 -2.16 -1.69
N LEU A 36 0.28 -1.90 -1.05
CA LEU A 36 1.51 -1.52 -1.75
C LEU A 36 1.94 -2.58 -2.77
N LEU A 37 1.84 -3.87 -2.40
CA LEU A 37 2.27 -4.96 -3.30
C LEU A 37 1.35 -5.15 -4.50
N ASP A 38 0.15 -4.58 -4.51
CA ASP A 38 -0.70 -4.60 -5.70
C ASP A 38 0.02 -3.94 -6.88
N TYR A 39 0.82 -2.91 -6.63
CA TYR A 39 1.57 -2.21 -7.68
C TYR A 39 2.79 -2.99 -8.17
N ALA A 40 3.19 -4.03 -7.45
CA ALA A 40 4.25 -4.93 -7.87
C ALA A 40 3.71 -6.16 -8.62
N GLY A 41 2.42 -6.19 -8.94
CA GLY A 41 1.79 -7.33 -9.58
C GLY A 41 1.49 -8.48 -8.62
N ARG A 42 1.62 -8.24 -7.32
CA ARG A 42 1.39 -9.24 -6.28
C ARG A 42 0.06 -8.91 -5.57
N TYR A 43 -1.01 -9.09 -6.29
CA TYR A 43 -2.34 -8.63 -5.87
C TYR A 43 -2.83 -9.34 -4.62
N GLY A 44 -3.38 -8.55 -3.69
CA GLY A 44 -3.94 -9.07 -2.44
C GLY A 44 -2.92 -9.54 -1.43
N GLN A 45 -1.63 -9.38 -1.71
CA GLN A 45 -0.57 -9.84 -0.79
C GLN A 45 -0.20 -8.77 0.22
N SER A 46 0.06 -9.22 1.44
CA SER A 46 0.51 -8.36 2.53
C SER A 46 2.03 -8.45 2.67
N ILE A 47 2.64 -7.35 3.11
CA ILE A 47 4.05 -7.35 3.50
C ILE A 47 4.12 -7.84 4.95
N ALA A 48 4.89 -8.88 5.20
CA ALA A 48 5.01 -9.47 6.53
C ALA A 48 5.70 -8.52 7.50
N ASP A 49 5.24 -8.52 8.76
CA ASP A 49 5.88 -7.76 9.82
C ASP A 49 7.17 -8.47 10.24
N PRO A 50 8.35 -7.87 10.07
CA PRO A 50 9.61 -8.52 10.35
C PRO A 50 9.84 -8.77 11.84
N TRP A 51 9.12 -8.09 12.73
CA TRP A 51 9.21 -8.37 14.16
C TRP A 51 8.68 -9.75 14.51
N TYR A 52 7.73 -10.26 13.71
CA TYR A 52 7.18 -11.61 13.91
C TYR A 52 7.93 -12.68 13.14
N THR A 53 8.37 -12.36 11.91
CA THR A 53 9.03 -13.34 11.05
C THR A 53 10.54 -13.40 11.24
N GLY A 54 11.14 -12.32 11.72
CA GLY A 54 12.59 -12.18 11.79
C GLY A 54 13.25 -11.98 10.43
N ARG A 55 12.45 -11.80 9.37
CA ARG A 55 12.95 -11.73 7.98
C ARG A 55 12.96 -10.29 7.48
N PHE A 56 13.87 -9.49 8.01
CA PHE A 56 13.98 -8.09 7.64
C PHE A 56 14.37 -7.91 6.17
N ASP A 57 15.21 -8.80 5.64
CA ASP A 57 15.64 -8.74 4.23
C ASP A 57 14.47 -8.93 3.29
N GLU A 58 13.59 -9.88 3.60
CA GLU A 58 12.41 -10.17 2.79
C GLU A 58 11.45 -9.01 2.81
N THR A 59 11.19 -8.44 3.99
CA THR A 59 10.32 -7.28 4.14
C THR A 59 10.86 -6.09 3.37
N TYR A 60 12.16 -5.83 3.47
CA TYR A 60 12.79 -4.73 2.73
C TYR A 60 12.64 -4.90 1.23
N ARG A 61 12.84 -6.13 0.74
CA ARG A 61 12.68 -6.44 -0.68
C ARG A 61 11.25 -6.19 -1.14
N ASP A 62 10.27 -6.63 -0.36
CA ASP A 62 8.86 -6.44 -0.70
C ASP A 62 8.48 -4.96 -0.75
N VAL A 63 8.96 -4.17 0.21
CA VAL A 63 8.73 -2.73 0.22
C VAL A 63 9.33 -2.08 -1.02
N CYS A 64 10.57 -2.45 -1.37
CA CYS A 64 11.22 -1.92 -2.57
C CYS A 64 10.46 -2.26 -3.84
N GLN A 65 9.99 -3.51 -3.97
CA GLN A 65 9.21 -3.93 -5.13
C GLN A 65 7.91 -3.15 -5.24
N GLY A 66 7.22 -2.97 -4.11
CA GLY A 66 5.98 -2.20 -4.09
C GLY A 66 6.19 -0.75 -4.48
N CYS A 67 7.24 -0.12 -3.95
CA CYS A 67 7.56 1.28 -4.25
C CYS A 67 7.93 1.45 -5.72
N GLU A 68 8.75 0.56 -6.28
CA GLU A 68 9.11 0.60 -7.70
C GLU A 68 7.89 0.45 -8.58
N GLY A 69 7.01 -0.50 -8.24
CA GLY A 69 5.77 -0.71 -8.99
C GLY A 69 4.86 0.50 -8.93
N PHE A 70 4.75 1.13 -7.77
CA PHE A 70 3.94 2.32 -7.61
C PHE A 70 4.50 3.50 -8.41
N LEU A 71 5.81 3.69 -8.39
CA LEU A 71 6.44 4.74 -9.20
C LEU A 71 6.20 4.52 -10.69
N ASP A 72 6.31 3.28 -11.15
CA ASP A 72 6.02 2.96 -12.55
C ASP A 72 4.57 3.25 -12.90
N TYR A 73 3.66 2.91 -12.00
CA TYR A 73 2.24 3.22 -12.17
C TYR A 73 2.02 4.72 -12.34
N LEU A 74 2.64 5.54 -11.50
CA LEU A 74 2.51 6.99 -11.58
C LEU A 74 3.10 7.54 -12.87
N ARG A 75 4.25 7.00 -13.31
CA ARG A 75 4.88 7.42 -14.56
C ARG A 75 4.03 7.09 -15.77
N GLN A 76 3.43 5.89 -15.79
CA GLN A 76 2.53 5.49 -16.87
C GLN A 76 1.30 6.38 -16.94
N GLY A 77 0.83 6.86 -15.80
CA GLY A 77 -0.30 7.78 -15.73
C GLY A 77 0.06 9.25 -15.90
N ASN A 78 1.33 9.55 -16.21
CA ASN A 78 1.84 10.93 -16.38
C ASN A 78 1.60 11.79 -15.13
N ARG A 79 1.80 11.19 -13.95
CA ARG A 79 1.56 11.89 -12.68
C ARG A 79 2.83 12.35 -11.99
N LEU A 80 3.98 12.06 -12.59
CA LEU A 80 5.28 12.52 -12.12
C LEU A 80 5.89 13.51 -13.09
#